data_987a0159a135ce337e60483ad81659db
#
_entry.id   987a0159a135ce337e60483ad81659db
#
_cell.length_a   1.000
_cell.length_b   1.000
_cell.length_c   1.000
_cell.angle_alpha   90.00
_cell.angle_beta   90.00
_cell.angle_gamma   90.00
#
_symmetry.space_group_name_H-M   'P 1'
#
loop_
_entity.id
_entity.type
_entity.pdbx_description
1 polymer ?
#
loop_
_entity_poly.entity_id
_entity_poly.type
_entity_poly.pdbx_seq_one_letter_code
_entity_poly.pdbx_strand_id
1 'polypeptide(L)'
;TLYWRGLVFSRLEQGMWSALGYYDVPVKEQRPGKVATVGEPLSYSIIMEPTQQNWLYGLHYAHSTTPGVMHTSDYRLFSPVPLEVEFMYTANTWTDVGVDTVLSDWRRMTETKLPPVDNPETRQIALDLRATASSDEDYVAMVLDTFNREGFVYTLRPGTSSGRHPIDEFMFQSRRGFCEHYASAF
;
A
#
# COMPACT_ATOMS: atom_id res chain seq x y z
N THR A 1 12.40 13.65 -2.46
CA THR A 1 10.95 13.85 -2.59
C THR A 1 10.28 13.34 -1.33
N LEU A 2 9.43 14.15 -0.69
CA LEU A 2 8.67 13.75 0.49
C LEU A 2 7.52 12.83 0.04
N TYR A 3 7.37 11.70 0.71
CA TYR A 3 6.26 10.78 0.49
C TYR A 3 5.24 10.89 1.62
N TRP A 4 4.03 11.31 1.29
CA TRP A 4 2.91 11.39 2.21
C TRP A 4 2.10 10.10 2.18
N ARG A 5 2.04 9.41 3.29
CA ARG A 5 1.19 8.23 3.48
C ARG A 5 -0.18 8.69 3.96
N GLY A 6 -1.21 8.32 3.25
CA GLY A 6 -2.61 8.53 3.64
C GLY A 6 -3.34 7.20 3.71
N LEU A 7 -3.84 6.71 2.57
CA LEU A 7 -4.49 5.40 2.47
C LEU A 7 -3.49 4.30 2.11
N VAL A 8 -3.76 3.11 2.61
CA VAL A 8 -3.13 1.85 2.18
C VAL A 8 -4.24 0.90 1.77
N PHE A 9 -4.16 0.39 0.57
CA PHE A 9 -5.13 -0.56 0.04
C PHE A 9 -4.60 -1.97 0.19
N SER A 10 -5.44 -2.87 0.70
CA SER A 10 -5.09 -4.26 1.01
C SER A 10 -6.03 -5.26 0.34
N ARG A 11 -7.09 -4.81 -0.30
CA ARG A 11 -8.07 -5.67 -0.96
C ARG A 11 -8.29 -5.24 -2.39
N LEU A 12 -8.19 -6.20 -3.30
CA LEU A 12 -8.59 -6.05 -4.69
C LEU A 12 -9.82 -6.94 -4.93
N GLU A 13 -10.99 -6.34 -5.09
CA GLU A 13 -12.25 -7.05 -5.34
C GLU A 13 -12.96 -6.39 -6.53
N GLN A 14 -13.36 -7.21 -7.51
CA GLN A 14 -14.06 -6.74 -8.73
C GLN A 14 -13.34 -5.59 -9.46
N GLY A 15 -12.00 -5.61 -9.47
CA GLY A 15 -11.19 -4.57 -10.11
C GLY A 15 -11.05 -3.28 -9.31
N MET A 16 -11.56 -3.23 -8.08
CA MET A 16 -11.43 -2.07 -7.20
C MET A 16 -10.54 -2.36 -6.00
N TRP A 17 -9.61 -1.45 -5.75
CA TRP A 17 -8.80 -1.47 -4.55
C TRP A 17 -9.52 -0.79 -3.38
N SER A 18 -9.47 -1.41 -2.20
CA SER A 18 -10.03 -0.86 -0.98
C SER A 18 -9.09 -1.01 0.22
N ALA A 19 -9.19 -0.06 1.14
CA ALA A 19 -8.49 -0.13 2.41
C ALA A 19 -9.25 -1.04 3.38
N LEU A 20 -8.51 -1.71 4.27
CA LEU A 20 -9.10 -2.36 5.44
C LEU A 20 -9.60 -1.27 6.40
N GLY A 21 -10.86 -1.38 6.82
CA GLY A 21 -11.37 -0.58 7.92
C GLY A 21 -10.69 -0.97 9.23
N TYR A 22 -10.43 0.00 10.11
CA TYR A 22 -9.77 -0.29 11.40
C TYR A 22 -10.49 -1.39 12.19
N TYR A 23 -11.81 -1.36 12.20
CA TYR A 23 -12.64 -2.31 12.96
C TYR A 23 -12.84 -3.66 12.25
N ASP A 24 -12.48 -3.76 10.96
CA ASP A 24 -12.49 -5.03 10.22
C ASP A 24 -11.24 -5.87 10.51
N VAL A 25 -10.23 -5.24 11.11
CA VAL A 25 -8.98 -5.89 11.49
C VAL A 25 -9.15 -6.53 12.88
N PRO A 26 -8.78 -7.81 13.08
CA PRO A 26 -8.83 -8.44 14.39
C PRO A 26 -8.08 -7.62 15.43
N VAL A 27 -8.62 -7.51 16.66
CA VAL A 27 -8.08 -6.65 17.72
C VAL A 27 -6.58 -6.83 17.96
N LYS A 28 -6.08 -8.08 17.90
CA LYS A 28 -4.65 -8.40 18.04
C LYS A 28 -3.78 -7.87 16.90
N GLU A 29 -4.38 -7.60 15.75
CA GLU A 29 -3.73 -7.12 14.52
C GLU A 29 -3.93 -5.62 14.27
N GLN A 30 -4.68 -4.91 15.12
CA GLN A 30 -5.00 -3.48 14.90
C GLN A 30 -3.82 -2.55 15.19
N ARG A 31 -2.93 -2.93 16.08
CA ARG A 31 -1.79 -2.08 16.48
C ARG A 31 -0.57 -2.35 15.60
N PRO A 32 0.24 -1.32 15.32
CA PRO A 32 1.51 -1.53 14.64
C PRO A 32 2.41 -2.46 15.45
N GLY A 33 3.22 -3.23 14.76
CA GLY A 33 4.31 -4.01 15.35
C GLY A 33 5.37 -3.10 15.99
N LYS A 34 6.42 -3.69 16.51
CA LYS A 34 7.55 -2.94 17.05
C LYS A 34 8.23 -2.15 15.92
N VAL A 35 8.50 -0.89 16.21
CA VAL A 35 9.23 0.00 15.31
C VAL A 35 10.46 0.52 16.02
N ALA A 36 11.62 0.30 15.41
CA ALA A 36 12.88 0.89 15.85
C ALA A 36 13.15 2.14 14.99
N THR A 37 13.40 3.26 15.63
CA THR A 37 13.70 4.53 14.97
C THR A 37 15.13 4.92 15.27
N VAL A 38 15.84 5.47 14.28
CA VAL A 38 17.23 5.92 14.41
C VAL A 38 17.33 7.42 14.16
N GLY A 39 18.05 8.12 15.04
CA GLY A 39 18.27 9.56 14.94
C GLY A 39 17.13 10.40 15.50
N GLU A 40 17.27 11.71 15.32
CA GLU A 40 16.27 12.69 15.77
C GLU A 40 15.08 12.71 14.80
N PRO A 41 13.86 12.82 15.32
CA PRO A 41 12.69 12.93 14.47
C PRO A 41 12.58 14.29 13.78
N LEU A 42 12.05 14.29 12.58
CA LEU A 42 11.49 15.50 11.97
C LEU A 42 10.09 15.71 12.54
N SER A 43 9.91 16.78 13.29
CA SER A 43 8.61 17.18 13.85
C SER A 43 7.90 18.17 12.94
N TYR A 44 6.62 17.96 12.72
CA TYR A 44 5.79 18.83 11.86
C TYR A 44 4.33 18.85 12.34
N SER A 45 3.59 19.85 11.90
CA SER A 45 2.15 19.97 12.14
C SER A 45 1.40 19.86 10.83
N ILE A 46 0.24 19.23 10.89
CA ILE A 46 -0.68 19.11 9.75
C ILE A 46 -2.03 19.68 10.18
N ILE A 47 -2.61 20.46 9.29
CA ILE A 47 -4.00 20.92 9.39
C ILE A 47 -4.76 20.20 8.28
N MET A 48 -5.73 19.39 8.67
CA MET A 48 -6.66 18.71 7.78
C MET A 48 -7.94 19.51 7.67
N GLU A 49 -8.34 19.82 6.47
CA GLU A 49 -9.70 20.32 6.22
C GLU A 49 -10.74 19.20 6.43
N PRO A 50 -12.03 19.53 6.62
CA PRO A 50 -13.09 18.55 6.72
C PRO A 50 -13.16 17.65 5.48
N THR A 51 -12.87 16.38 5.63
CA THR A 51 -12.86 15.39 4.54
C THR A 51 -14.01 14.39 4.60
N GLN A 52 -14.74 14.34 5.72
CA GLN A 52 -15.72 13.31 6.05
C GLN A 52 -15.09 11.90 6.09
N GLN A 53 -13.76 11.81 6.20
CA GLN A 53 -12.99 10.57 6.20
C GLN A 53 -12.24 10.41 7.53
N ASN A 54 -11.79 9.19 7.78
CA ASN A 54 -11.08 8.83 9.02
C ASN A 54 -9.55 8.81 8.86
N TRP A 55 -9.03 8.82 7.64
CA TRP A 55 -7.59 8.75 7.40
C TRP A 55 -6.91 10.10 7.60
N LEU A 56 -5.67 10.06 8.07
CA LEU A 56 -4.82 11.22 8.30
C LEU A 56 -3.51 11.05 7.52
N TYR A 57 -2.90 12.14 7.11
CA TYR A 57 -1.61 12.10 6.45
C TYR A 57 -0.44 11.98 7.43
N GLY A 58 0.63 11.30 7.00
CA GLY A 58 1.91 11.26 7.68
C GLY A 58 3.05 11.10 6.69
N LEU A 59 4.23 11.64 7.00
CA LEU A 59 5.45 11.42 6.21
C LEU A 59 6.04 10.06 6.55
N HIS A 60 6.29 9.21 5.55
CA HIS A 60 6.89 7.88 5.73
C HIS A 60 6.25 7.08 6.88
N TYR A 61 7.06 6.77 7.90
CA TYR A 61 6.58 6.30 9.18
C TYR A 61 6.37 7.50 10.10
N ALA A 62 5.13 7.76 10.44
CA ALA A 62 4.75 8.87 11.29
C ALA A 62 4.16 8.38 12.62
N HIS A 63 4.55 9.03 13.70
CA HIS A 63 4.00 8.81 15.04
C HIS A 63 3.44 10.14 15.57
N SER A 64 2.23 10.09 16.12
CA SER A 64 1.57 11.24 16.75
C SER A 64 1.10 10.89 18.16
N THR A 65 1.24 11.83 19.06
CA THR A 65 0.67 11.76 20.42
C THR A 65 -0.52 12.69 20.60
N THR A 66 -0.95 13.36 19.51
CA THR A 66 -2.11 14.25 19.56
C THR A 66 -3.36 13.43 19.91
N PRO A 67 -4.17 13.86 20.89
CA PRO A 67 -5.43 13.20 21.20
C PRO A 67 -6.34 13.09 19.96
N GLY A 68 -6.95 11.92 19.77
CA GLY A 68 -7.78 11.65 18.60
C GLY A 68 -7.00 11.11 17.39
N VAL A 69 -5.68 10.99 17.47
CA VAL A 69 -4.86 10.31 16.44
C VAL A 69 -4.54 8.88 16.90
N MET A 70 -4.90 7.92 16.09
CA MET A 70 -4.61 6.50 16.28
C MET A 70 -3.63 6.00 15.23
N HIS A 71 -2.96 4.88 15.52
CA HIS A 71 -2.01 4.22 14.64
C HIS A 71 -2.56 2.86 14.23
N THR A 72 -2.52 2.57 12.95
CA THR A 72 -2.94 1.27 12.41
C THR A 72 -1.74 0.35 12.23
N SER A 73 -1.98 -0.94 12.14
CA SER A 73 -0.91 -1.94 11.93
C SER A 73 -0.24 -1.88 10.56
N ASP A 74 -0.82 -1.17 9.60
CA ASP A 74 -0.22 -0.83 8.30
C ASP A 74 0.45 0.56 8.31
N TYR A 75 0.77 1.07 9.51
CA TYR A 75 1.50 2.31 9.75
C TYR A 75 0.81 3.59 9.23
N ARG A 76 -0.50 3.59 9.10
CA ARG A 76 -1.28 4.82 8.85
C ARG A 76 -1.59 5.55 10.14
N LEU A 77 -1.81 6.86 10.02
CA LEU A 77 -2.50 7.66 11.02
C LEU A 77 -4.00 7.66 10.72
N PHE A 78 -4.81 7.62 11.77
CA PHE A 78 -6.24 7.42 11.67
C PHE A 78 -6.98 8.18 12.78
N SER A 79 -8.11 8.79 12.44
CA SER A 79 -9.05 9.37 13.40
C SER A 79 -10.20 8.38 13.67
N PRO A 80 -10.57 8.12 14.93
CA PRO A 80 -11.69 7.22 15.26
C PRO A 80 -13.06 7.74 14.78
N VAL A 81 -13.14 9.04 14.47
CA VAL A 81 -14.35 9.69 13.93
C VAL A 81 -14.03 10.38 12.62
N PRO A 82 -14.99 10.48 11.68
CA PRO A 82 -14.80 11.25 10.46
C PRO A 82 -14.44 12.71 10.74
N LEU A 83 -13.61 13.30 9.91
CA LEU A 83 -13.22 14.72 10.02
C LEU A 83 -14.34 15.61 9.50
N GLU A 84 -15.21 16.06 10.40
CA GLU A 84 -16.32 16.98 10.09
C GLU A 84 -15.93 18.45 10.24
N VAL A 85 -14.86 18.72 10.97
CA VAL A 85 -14.29 20.05 11.20
C VAL A 85 -12.78 20.02 10.95
N GLU A 86 -12.18 21.20 10.82
CA GLU A 86 -10.73 21.32 10.74
C GLU A 86 -10.06 20.61 11.93
N PHE A 87 -9.05 19.81 11.65
CA PHE A 87 -8.33 19.04 12.66
C PHE A 87 -6.81 19.24 12.52
N MET A 88 -6.22 19.82 13.57
CA MET A 88 -4.78 20.00 13.62
C MET A 88 -4.13 18.95 14.52
N TYR A 89 -3.05 18.35 14.04
CA TYR A 89 -2.23 17.42 14.82
C TYR A 89 -0.75 17.61 14.53
N THR A 90 0.08 17.16 15.45
CA THR A 90 1.52 17.10 15.30
C THR A 90 1.95 15.66 15.09
N ALA A 91 2.98 15.47 14.27
CA ALA A 91 3.57 14.16 14.05
C ALA A 91 5.10 14.25 14.00
N ASN A 92 5.73 13.16 14.36
CA ASN A 92 7.16 12.93 14.24
C ASN A 92 7.39 11.84 13.20
N THR A 93 8.37 12.03 12.33
CA THR A 93 8.81 11.03 11.38
C THR A 93 10.30 10.83 11.45
N TRP A 94 10.78 9.63 11.11
CA TRP A 94 12.19 9.28 11.02
C TRP A 94 12.50 8.82 9.60
N THR A 95 13.70 9.12 9.15
CA THR A 95 14.19 8.71 7.82
C THR A 95 14.75 7.29 7.83
N ASP A 96 15.17 6.82 8.99
CA ASP A 96 15.67 5.46 9.19
C ASP A 96 14.81 4.74 10.23
N VAL A 97 14.08 3.74 9.75
CA VAL A 97 13.06 3.02 10.52
C VAL A 97 13.16 1.53 10.24
N GLY A 98 13.45 0.76 11.30
CA GLY A 98 13.30 -0.69 11.27
C GLY A 98 11.91 -1.10 11.73
N VAL A 99 11.14 -1.74 10.85
CA VAL A 99 9.83 -2.30 11.18
C VAL A 99 9.92 -3.78 11.50
N ASP A 100 8.95 -4.29 12.25
CA ASP A 100 8.85 -5.73 12.51
C ASP A 100 8.60 -6.47 11.19
N THR A 101 9.44 -7.42 10.89
CA THR A 101 9.39 -8.23 9.67
C THR A 101 8.57 -9.51 9.84
N VAL A 102 8.05 -9.77 11.04
CA VAL A 102 7.22 -10.96 11.30
C VAL A 102 5.78 -10.68 10.92
N LEU A 103 5.33 -11.27 9.82
CA LEU A 103 3.94 -11.24 9.40
C LEU A 103 3.14 -12.31 10.13
N SER A 104 2.01 -11.93 10.73
CA SER A 104 1.04 -12.90 11.23
C SER A 104 0.39 -13.68 10.07
N ASP A 105 -0.12 -14.89 10.36
CA ASP A 105 -0.84 -15.67 9.35
C ASP A 105 -2.06 -14.95 8.81
N TRP A 106 -2.78 -14.22 9.68
CA TRP A 106 -3.93 -13.42 9.26
C TRP A 106 -3.54 -12.35 8.25
N ARG A 107 -2.46 -11.61 8.55
CA ARG A 107 -1.97 -10.55 7.65
C ARG A 107 -1.47 -11.14 6.34
N ARG A 108 -0.67 -12.19 6.40
CA ARG A 108 -0.21 -12.91 5.21
C ARG A 108 -1.39 -13.32 4.32
N MET A 109 -2.39 -13.99 4.88
CA MET A 109 -3.57 -14.43 4.12
C MET A 109 -4.38 -13.27 3.54
N THR A 110 -4.47 -12.16 4.27
CA THR A 110 -5.25 -10.99 3.84
C THR A 110 -4.55 -10.22 2.72
N GLU A 111 -3.26 -9.92 2.89
CA GLU A 111 -2.47 -9.08 1.98
C GLU A 111 -2.03 -9.84 0.71
N THR A 112 -2.06 -11.17 0.71
CA THR A 112 -1.75 -11.97 -0.49
C THR A 112 -2.98 -12.59 -1.15
N LYS A 113 -4.19 -12.18 -0.74
CA LYS A 113 -5.43 -12.68 -1.33
C LYS A 113 -5.61 -12.11 -2.74
N LEU A 114 -5.61 -12.99 -3.71
CA LEU A 114 -5.85 -12.63 -5.11
C LEU A 114 -7.32 -12.85 -5.50
N PRO A 115 -7.86 -12.05 -6.44
CA PRO A 115 -9.15 -12.31 -7.05
C PRO A 115 -9.18 -13.70 -7.70
N PRO A 116 -10.28 -14.44 -7.63
CA PRO A 116 -10.37 -15.74 -8.32
C PRO A 116 -10.41 -15.57 -9.84
N VAL A 117 -9.65 -16.39 -10.55
CA VAL A 117 -9.80 -16.65 -12.02
C VAL A 117 -9.54 -15.48 -12.98
N ASP A 118 -8.95 -14.36 -12.56
CA ASP A 118 -8.60 -13.26 -13.45
C ASP A 118 -7.11 -13.28 -13.84
N ASN A 119 -6.79 -12.71 -15.01
CA ASN A 119 -5.42 -12.45 -15.49
C ASN A 119 -4.52 -13.71 -15.52
N PRO A 120 -4.88 -14.73 -16.31
CA PRO A 120 -4.18 -16.03 -16.32
C PRO A 120 -2.72 -15.94 -16.76
N GLU A 121 -2.38 -15.05 -17.71
CA GLU A 121 -1.01 -14.89 -18.21
C GLU A 121 -0.11 -14.25 -17.15
N THR A 122 -0.59 -13.22 -16.48
CA THR A 122 0.12 -12.58 -15.36
C THR A 122 0.34 -13.56 -14.21
N ARG A 123 -0.68 -14.37 -13.88
CA ARG A 123 -0.55 -15.42 -12.86
C ARG A 123 0.50 -16.45 -13.21
N GLN A 124 0.57 -16.85 -14.47
CA GLN A 124 1.59 -17.83 -14.90
C GLN A 124 3.00 -17.26 -14.74
N ILE A 125 3.23 -16.01 -15.16
CA ILE A 125 4.54 -15.36 -14.96
C ILE A 125 4.86 -15.23 -13.46
N ALA A 126 3.89 -14.85 -12.64
CA ALA A 126 4.10 -14.76 -11.19
C ALA A 126 4.55 -16.11 -10.58
N LEU A 127 3.95 -17.22 -11.02
CA LEU A 127 4.34 -18.57 -10.59
C LEU A 127 5.74 -18.95 -11.10
N ASP A 128 6.06 -18.63 -12.33
CA ASP A 128 7.37 -18.93 -12.93
C ASP A 128 8.49 -18.14 -12.25
N LEU A 129 8.27 -16.84 -11.98
CA LEU A 129 9.21 -16.01 -11.23
C LEU A 129 9.37 -16.54 -9.80
N ARG A 130 8.25 -16.89 -9.14
CA ARG A 130 8.29 -17.45 -7.78
C ARG A 130 9.06 -18.77 -7.71
N ALA A 131 8.92 -19.63 -8.70
CA ALA A 131 9.65 -20.90 -8.78
C ALA A 131 11.17 -20.71 -8.96
N THR A 132 11.58 -19.58 -9.53
CA THR A 132 12.98 -19.24 -9.78
C THR A 132 13.62 -18.48 -8.62
N ALA A 133 12.83 -17.69 -7.89
CA ALA A 133 13.30 -16.84 -6.81
C ALA A 133 13.82 -17.65 -5.61
N SER A 134 14.94 -17.22 -5.06
CA SER A 134 15.60 -17.85 -3.90
C SER A 134 15.01 -17.41 -2.55
N SER A 135 14.36 -16.26 -2.49
CA SER A 135 13.70 -15.69 -1.31
C SER A 135 12.51 -14.81 -1.69
N ASP A 136 11.76 -14.30 -0.71
CA ASP A 136 10.67 -13.36 -0.96
C ASP A 136 11.21 -12.01 -1.48
N GLU A 137 12.35 -11.54 -0.97
CA GLU A 137 13.02 -10.32 -1.45
C GLU A 137 13.49 -10.46 -2.90
N ASP A 138 14.06 -11.62 -3.23
CA ASP A 138 14.50 -11.92 -4.59
C ASP A 138 13.29 -11.96 -5.55
N TYR A 139 12.19 -12.57 -5.15
CA TYR A 139 10.94 -12.57 -5.91
C TYR A 139 10.44 -11.14 -6.19
N VAL A 140 10.38 -10.29 -5.17
CA VAL A 140 9.99 -8.88 -5.32
C VAL A 140 10.92 -8.15 -6.28
N ALA A 141 12.24 -8.35 -6.15
CA ALA A 141 13.23 -7.74 -7.03
C ALA A 141 13.04 -8.17 -8.50
N MET A 142 12.78 -9.47 -8.75
CA MET A 142 12.52 -10.00 -10.09
C MET A 142 11.25 -9.40 -10.71
N VAL A 143 10.17 -9.26 -9.95
CA VAL A 143 8.93 -8.61 -10.43
C VAL A 143 9.18 -7.14 -10.79
N LEU A 144 9.86 -6.38 -9.93
CA LEU A 144 10.20 -4.97 -10.20
C LEU A 144 11.11 -4.83 -11.42
N ASP A 145 12.05 -5.75 -11.60
CA ASP A 145 12.96 -5.76 -12.74
C ASP A 145 12.22 -6.03 -14.08
N THR A 146 11.14 -6.80 -14.05
CA THR A 146 10.27 -6.99 -15.23
C THR A 146 9.74 -5.66 -15.74
N PHE A 147 9.24 -4.79 -14.86
CA PHE A 147 8.77 -3.46 -15.26
C PHE A 147 9.87 -2.55 -15.80
N ASN A 148 11.10 -2.71 -15.32
CA ASN A 148 12.24 -1.91 -15.78
C ASN A 148 12.80 -2.35 -17.15
N ARG A 149 12.75 -3.65 -17.46
CA ARG A 149 13.36 -4.21 -18.67
C ARG A 149 12.41 -4.30 -19.85
N GLU A 150 11.13 -4.50 -19.62
CA GLU A 150 10.14 -4.91 -20.63
C GLU A 150 9.53 -3.75 -21.44
N GLY A 151 10.05 -2.53 -21.34
CA GLY A 151 9.57 -1.38 -22.12
C GLY A 151 8.24 -0.81 -21.65
N PHE A 152 7.96 -0.90 -20.36
CA PHE A 152 6.81 -0.25 -19.74
C PHE A 152 6.97 1.26 -19.75
N VAL A 153 5.86 1.98 -19.97
CA VAL A 153 5.81 3.44 -20.04
C VAL A 153 4.82 4.00 -19.02
N TYR A 154 5.33 4.79 -18.08
CA TYR A 154 4.46 5.52 -17.16
C TYR A 154 3.76 6.68 -17.89
N THR A 155 2.43 6.70 -17.87
CA THR A 155 1.62 7.75 -18.51
C THR A 155 0.26 7.87 -17.83
N LEU A 156 -0.22 9.10 -17.66
CA LEU A 156 -1.58 9.40 -17.19
C LEU A 156 -2.65 9.23 -18.28
N ARG A 157 -2.26 8.84 -19.50
CA ARG A 157 -3.15 8.56 -20.64
C ARG A 157 -2.85 7.16 -21.19
N PRO A 158 -3.16 6.10 -20.44
CA PRO A 158 -2.83 4.71 -20.82
C PRO A 158 -3.65 4.18 -22.00
N GLY A 159 -4.74 4.84 -22.36
CA GLY A 159 -5.78 4.28 -23.20
C GLY A 159 -6.87 3.61 -22.37
N THR A 160 -7.83 2.99 -23.04
CA THR A 160 -8.90 2.24 -22.39
C THR A 160 -8.61 0.75 -22.46
N SER A 161 -8.63 0.06 -21.34
CA SER A 161 -8.75 -1.39 -21.28
C SER A 161 -10.23 -1.75 -21.24
N SER A 162 -10.67 -2.62 -22.11
CA SER A 162 -12.06 -3.07 -22.18
C SER A 162 -12.18 -4.60 -22.06
N GLY A 163 -11.06 -5.27 -21.87
CA GLY A 163 -10.97 -6.71 -21.81
C GLY A 163 -11.36 -7.29 -20.45
N ARG A 164 -11.58 -8.60 -20.46
CA ARG A 164 -11.88 -9.39 -19.26
C ARG A 164 -10.68 -9.47 -18.30
N HIS A 165 -9.47 -9.31 -18.82
CA HIS A 165 -8.22 -9.49 -18.11
C HIS A 165 -7.35 -8.21 -18.21
N PRO A 166 -7.71 -7.13 -17.49
CA PRO A 166 -7.07 -5.82 -17.66
C PRO A 166 -5.59 -5.80 -17.25
N ILE A 167 -5.17 -6.66 -16.33
CA ILE A 167 -3.76 -6.76 -15.95
C ILE A 167 -2.96 -7.48 -17.04
N ASP A 168 -3.49 -8.54 -17.66
CA ASP A 168 -2.84 -9.19 -18.80
C ASP A 168 -2.71 -8.21 -19.98
N GLU A 169 -3.76 -7.42 -20.29
CA GLU A 169 -3.68 -6.37 -21.32
C GLU A 169 -2.58 -5.35 -21.01
N PHE A 170 -2.46 -4.92 -19.75
CA PHE A 170 -1.39 -4.02 -19.34
C PHE A 170 -0.02 -4.67 -19.46
N MET A 171 0.16 -5.88 -18.96
CA MET A 171 1.45 -6.57 -18.90
C MET A 171 1.99 -6.96 -20.29
N PHE A 172 1.11 -7.43 -21.20
CA PHE A 172 1.55 -8.06 -22.44
C PHE A 172 1.23 -7.28 -23.71
N GLN A 173 0.28 -6.33 -23.66
CA GLN A 173 -0.16 -5.60 -24.84
C GLN A 173 0.20 -4.12 -24.79
N SER A 174 -0.43 -3.35 -23.88
CA SER A 174 -0.27 -1.91 -23.84
C SER A 174 1.06 -1.45 -23.24
N ARG A 175 1.47 -2.05 -22.14
CA ARG A 175 2.62 -1.66 -21.30
C ARG A 175 2.64 -0.17 -20.94
N ARG A 176 1.47 0.45 -20.96
CA ARG A 176 1.27 1.88 -20.72
C ARG A 176 0.28 2.06 -19.58
N GLY A 177 0.72 2.72 -18.49
CA GLY A 177 -0.11 2.88 -17.31
C GLY A 177 0.42 3.92 -16.33
N PHE A 178 -0.32 4.15 -15.27
CA PHE A 178 0.06 4.96 -14.12
C PHE A 178 0.09 4.08 -12.86
N CYS A 179 0.30 4.68 -11.68
CA CYS A 179 0.56 3.96 -10.42
C CYS A 179 -0.41 2.79 -10.15
N GLU A 180 -1.70 2.96 -10.45
CA GLU A 180 -2.72 1.91 -10.25
C GLU A 180 -2.45 0.65 -11.10
N HIS A 181 -2.08 0.81 -12.38
CA HIS A 181 -1.77 -0.30 -13.26
C HIS A 181 -0.57 -1.11 -12.77
N TYR A 182 0.51 -0.40 -12.40
CA TYR A 182 1.72 -1.04 -11.86
C TYR A 182 1.45 -1.73 -10.52
N ALA A 183 0.74 -1.06 -9.61
CA ALA A 183 0.40 -1.64 -8.31
C ALA A 183 -0.54 -2.85 -8.42
N SER A 184 -1.45 -2.85 -9.40
CA SER A 184 -2.37 -3.96 -9.62
C SER A 184 -1.71 -5.15 -10.31
N ALA A 185 -0.65 -4.90 -11.11
CA ALA A 185 0.11 -5.94 -11.79
C ALA A 185 1.20 -6.56 -10.89
N PHE A 186 1.69 -5.81 -9.91
CA PHE A 186 2.62 -6.26 -8.87
C PHE A 186 1.91 -7.17 -7.87
#